data_9926651bed3aadbf72b8704559c1b202
#
_entry.id   9926651bed3aadbf72b8704559c1b202
#
_cell.length_a   1.000
_cell.length_b   1.000
_cell.length_c   1.000
_cell.angle_alpha   90.00
_cell.angle_beta   90.00
_cell.angle_gamma   90.00
#
_symmetry.space_group_name_H-M   'P 1'
#
loop_
_entity.id
_entity.type
_entity.pdbx_description
1 polymer ?
#
loop_
_entity_poly.entity_id
_entity_poly.type
_entity_poly.pdbx_seq_one_letter_code
_entity_poly.pdbx_strand_id
1 'polypeptide(L)'
;QRVQNPELLTDIVRQRLARQIVAPYQDKNKTIYAAVIDPQIVYDVRGNITVDERDGRVLAIDPHYRERLRSVLIQAYNTMQTEGKFPLFVCGSEIRSSIAEIISREISTRSFAVVAYEEIPRDAKFVEMTKVILEPSEVNA
;
A
#
# COMPACT_ATOMS: atom_id res chain seq x y z
N GLN A 1 2.19 -9.71 -27.28
CA GLN A 1 1.43 -9.84 -26.06
C GLN A 1 0.80 -8.53 -25.64
N ARG A 2 -0.48 -8.54 -25.48
CA ARG A 2 -1.20 -7.31 -25.16
C ARG A 2 -1.63 -7.31 -23.71
N VAL A 3 -1.34 -6.20 -23.02
CA VAL A 3 -1.82 -5.99 -21.67
C VAL A 3 -3.12 -5.19 -21.79
N GLN A 4 -4.22 -5.78 -21.34
CA GLN A 4 -5.53 -5.14 -21.46
C GLN A 4 -6.01 -4.49 -20.17
N ASN A 5 -5.51 -4.96 -19.02
CA ASN A 5 -5.91 -4.39 -17.73
C ASN A 5 -5.09 -3.11 -17.47
N PRO A 6 -5.74 -1.93 -17.42
CA PRO A 6 -5.00 -0.68 -17.21
C PRO A 6 -4.20 -0.64 -15.90
N GLU A 7 -4.73 -1.26 -14.85
CA GLU A 7 -4.02 -1.25 -13.56
C GLU A 7 -2.78 -2.12 -13.61
N LEU A 8 -2.84 -3.26 -14.31
CA LEU A 8 -1.67 -4.10 -14.48
C LEU A 8 -0.61 -3.37 -15.29
N LEU A 9 -1.02 -2.67 -16.34
CA LEU A 9 -0.10 -1.88 -17.13
C LEU A 9 0.56 -0.80 -16.29
N THR A 10 -0.22 -0.14 -15.44
CA THR A 10 0.29 0.87 -14.51
C THR A 10 1.35 0.26 -13.59
N ASP A 11 1.09 -0.93 -13.05
CA ASP A 11 2.05 -1.60 -12.19
C ASP A 11 3.35 -1.88 -12.90
N ILE A 12 3.28 -2.33 -14.15
CA ILE A 12 4.49 -2.61 -14.94
C ILE A 12 5.31 -1.35 -15.15
N VAL A 13 4.65 -0.25 -15.53
CA VAL A 13 5.33 1.02 -15.73
C VAL A 13 5.96 1.50 -14.43
N ARG A 14 5.23 1.41 -13.33
CA ARG A 14 5.74 1.84 -12.02
C ARG A 14 7.00 1.07 -11.63
N GLN A 15 7.02 -0.23 -11.87
CA GLN A 15 8.20 -1.04 -11.51
C GLN A 15 9.42 -0.62 -12.32
N ARG A 16 9.23 -0.22 -13.55
CA ARG A 16 10.34 0.27 -14.38
C ARG A 16 10.85 1.63 -13.96
N LEU A 17 10.01 2.41 -13.27
CA LEU A 17 10.36 3.73 -12.80
C LEU A 17 10.60 3.76 -11.28
N ALA A 18 10.91 2.61 -10.71
CA ALA A 18 10.96 2.46 -9.25
C ALA A 18 11.83 3.52 -8.57
N ARG A 19 13.02 3.79 -9.11
CA ARG A 19 13.90 4.78 -8.47
C ARG A 19 13.29 6.17 -8.46
N GLN A 20 12.65 6.56 -9.56
CA GLN A 20 12.01 7.88 -9.63
C GLN A 20 10.80 7.97 -8.70
N ILE A 21 10.07 6.86 -8.57
CA ILE A 21 8.87 6.85 -7.73
C ILE A 21 9.23 7.02 -6.26
N VAL A 22 10.26 6.33 -5.78
CA VAL A 22 10.60 6.38 -4.36
C VAL A 22 11.55 7.50 -3.99
N ALA A 23 12.22 8.12 -4.96
CA ALA A 23 13.21 9.15 -4.67
C ALA A 23 12.68 10.26 -3.74
N PRO A 24 11.44 10.77 -3.92
CA PRO A 24 10.93 11.82 -3.04
C PRO A 24 10.79 11.39 -1.57
N TYR A 25 10.77 10.10 -1.31
CA TYR A 25 10.53 9.57 0.04
C TYR A 25 11.81 9.10 0.74
N GLN A 26 12.95 9.23 0.07
CA GLN A 26 14.24 8.92 0.66
C GLN A 26 14.80 10.16 1.33
N ASP A 27 15.47 9.95 2.48
CA ASP A 27 16.16 11.07 3.12
C ASP A 27 17.54 11.27 2.45
N LYS A 28 18.32 12.20 3.00
CA LYS A 28 19.63 12.54 2.42
C LYS A 28 20.60 11.35 2.45
N ASN A 29 20.32 10.37 3.30
CA ASN A 29 21.15 9.15 3.39
C ASN A 29 20.56 8.02 2.55
N LYS A 30 19.57 8.32 1.71
CA LYS A 30 18.88 7.36 0.87
C LYS A 30 18.13 6.31 1.68
N THR A 31 17.67 6.69 2.86
CA THR A 31 16.88 5.81 3.72
C THR A 31 15.40 6.01 3.47
N ILE A 32 14.68 4.90 3.37
CA ILE A 32 13.23 4.89 3.21
C ILE A 32 12.62 4.40 4.51
N TYR A 33 11.76 5.22 5.10
CA TYR A 33 11.01 4.84 6.31
C TYR A 33 9.58 4.51 5.90
N ALA A 34 9.06 3.38 6.34
CA ALA A 34 7.78 2.91 5.83
C ALA A 34 6.92 2.25 6.88
N ALA A 35 5.62 2.29 6.61
CA ALA A 35 4.63 1.43 7.27
C ALA A 35 4.45 0.22 6.36
N VAL A 36 4.79 -0.96 6.85
CA VAL A 36 4.78 -2.17 6.05
C VAL A 36 3.49 -2.93 6.31
N ILE A 37 2.79 -3.28 5.25
CA ILE A 37 1.52 -4.01 5.37
C ILE A 37 1.82 -5.49 5.51
N ASP A 38 1.27 -6.08 6.57
CA ASP A 38 1.51 -7.48 6.89
C ASP A 38 1.12 -8.39 5.73
N PRO A 39 1.94 -9.42 5.43
CA PRO A 39 1.63 -10.34 4.35
C PRO A 39 0.25 -10.99 4.44
N GLN A 40 -0.27 -11.19 5.65
CA GLN A 40 -1.60 -11.77 5.80
C GLN A 40 -2.66 -10.84 5.21
N ILE A 41 -2.51 -9.52 5.43
CA ILE A 41 -3.42 -8.55 4.82
C ILE A 41 -3.31 -8.58 3.30
N VAL A 42 -2.07 -8.66 2.79
CA VAL A 42 -1.86 -8.75 1.35
C VAL A 42 -2.59 -9.96 0.78
N TYR A 43 -2.45 -11.10 1.45
CA TYR A 43 -3.10 -12.32 1.02
C TYR A 43 -4.62 -12.18 1.02
N ASP A 44 -5.17 -11.65 2.11
CA ASP A 44 -6.63 -11.51 2.26
C ASP A 44 -7.21 -10.55 1.23
N VAL A 45 -6.57 -9.40 1.06
CA VAL A 45 -7.06 -8.39 0.12
C VAL A 45 -6.93 -8.89 -1.31
N ARG A 46 -5.79 -9.50 -1.64
CA ARG A 46 -5.58 -10.03 -2.99
C ARG A 46 -6.63 -11.07 -3.35
N GLY A 47 -6.99 -11.90 -2.39
CA GLY A 47 -8.01 -12.94 -2.63
C GLY A 47 -9.39 -12.40 -2.89
N ASN A 48 -9.63 -11.11 -2.60
CA ASN A 48 -10.93 -10.48 -2.80
C ASN A 48 -10.93 -9.44 -3.91
N ILE A 49 -9.88 -9.41 -4.72
CA ILE A 49 -9.83 -8.52 -5.88
C ILE A 49 -10.30 -9.31 -7.09
N THR A 50 -11.28 -8.74 -7.81
CA THR A 50 -11.74 -9.29 -9.07
C THR A 50 -11.32 -8.36 -10.19
N VAL A 51 -11.16 -8.89 -11.39
CA VAL A 51 -10.79 -8.09 -12.55
C VAL A 51 -12.00 -7.94 -13.45
N ASP A 52 -12.35 -6.70 -13.73
CA ASP A 52 -13.45 -6.35 -14.61
C ASP A 52 -12.87 -5.67 -15.84
N GLU A 53 -13.35 -6.05 -17.03
CA GLU A 53 -12.83 -5.48 -18.27
C GLU A 53 -13.03 -3.97 -18.34
N ARG A 54 -14.07 -3.48 -17.69
CA ARG A 54 -14.45 -2.08 -17.75
C ARG A 54 -13.79 -1.26 -16.65
N ASP A 55 -13.82 -1.78 -15.42
CA ASP A 55 -13.40 -1.02 -14.24
C ASP A 55 -12.03 -1.42 -13.70
N GLY A 56 -11.37 -2.40 -14.32
CA GLY A 56 -10.10 -2.89 -13.83
C GLY A 56 -10.25 -3.74 -12.58
N ARG A 57 -9.40 -3.49 -11.59
CA ARG A 57 -9.46 -4.23 -10.34
C ARG A 57 -10.55 -3.69 -9.44
N VAL A 58 -11.44 -4.57 -9.01
CA VAL A 58 -12.53 -4.21 -8.09
C VAL A 58 -12.33 -4.98 -6.80
N LEU A 59 -12.28 -4.26 -5.69
CA LEU A 59 -12.14 -4.87 -4.37
C LEU A 59 -13.49 -5.27 -3.83
N ALA A 60 -13.73 -6.59 -3.74
CA ALA A 60 -14.98 -7.15 -3.25
C ALA A 60 -14.77 -7.76 -1.87
N ILE A 61 -14.36 -6.92 -0.93
CA ILE A 61 -14.02 -7.37 0.41
C ILE A 61 -15.19 -7.12 1.36
N ASP A 62 -15.30 -7.98 2.38
CA ASP A 62 -16.32 -7.82 3.40
C ASP A 62 -16.25 -6.41 4.02
N PRO A 63 -17.39 -5.71 4.14
CA PRO A 63 -17.39 -4.35 4.69
C PRO A 63 -16.83 -4.25 6.10
N HIS A 64 -17.04 -5.26 6.92
CA HIS A 64 -16.50 -5.26 8.28
C HIS A 64 -14.97 -5.36 8.27
N TYR A 65 -14.44 -6.23 7.41
CA TYR A 65 -13.00 -6.35 7.24
C TYR A 65 -12.41 -5.03 6.71
N ARG A 66 -13.09 -4.44 5.73
CA ARG A 66 -12.65 -3.18 5.15
C ARG A 66 -12.56 -2.07 6.21
N GLU A 67 -13.54 -2.02 7.10
CA GLU A 67 -13.54 -1.01 8.15
C GLU A 67 -12.40 -1.22 9.14
N ARG A 68 -12.12 -2.46 9.50
CA ARG A 68 -11.01 -2.77 10.39
C ARG A 68 -9.68 -2.43 9.72
N LEU A 69 -9.55 -2.77 8.44
CA LEU A 69 -8.34 -2.46 7.68
C LEU A 69 -8.15 -0.95 7.60
N ARG A 70 -9.21 -0.21 7.30
CA ARG A 70 -9.13 1.24 7.25
C ARG A 70 -8.63 1.79 8.58
N SER A 71 -9.14 1.29 9.68
CA SER A 71 -8.76 1.74 11.01
C SER A 71 -7.26 1.56 11.29
N VAL A 72 -6.72 0.39 10.97
CA VAL A 72 -5.29 0.17 11.23
C VAL A 72 -4.41 0.93 10.25
N LEU A 73 -4.89 1.18 9.03
CA LEU A 73 -4.15 2.00 8.08
C LEU A 73 -4.05 3.45 8.57
N ILE A 74 -5.15 4.00 9.08
CA ILE A 74 -5.15 5.36 9.61
C ILE A 74 -4.29 5.44 10.86
N GLN A 75 -4.30 4.41 11.68
CA GLN A 75 -3.45 4.37 12.86
C GLN A 75 -1.97 4.40 12.48
N ALA A 76 -1.60 3.64 11.46
CA ALA A 76 -0.22 3.65 10.97
C ALA A 76 0.16 5.02 10.40
N TYR A 77 -0.78 5.65 9.68
CA TYR A 77 -0.57 7.01 9.18
C TYR A 77 -0.23 7.96 10.33
N ASN A 78 -1.02 7.91 11.39
CA ASN A 78 -0.80 8.77 12.55
C ASN A 78 0.52 8.48 13.22
N THR A 79 0.90 7.21 13.32
CA THR A 79 2.18 6.82 13.92
C THR A 79 3.34 7.41 13.15
N MET A 80 3.31 7.32 11.82
CA MET A 80 4.37 7.88 10.99
C MET A 80 4.47 9.39 11.17
N GLN A 81 3.33 10.08 11.17
CA GLN A 81 3.32 11.53 11.36
C GLN A 81 3.87 11.94 12.71
N THR A 82 3.50 11.21 13.75
CA THR A 82 3.99 11.50 15.10
C THR A 82 5.51 11.38 15.15
N GLU A 83 6.08 10.46 14.40
CA GLU A 83 7.52 10.28 14.32
C GLU A 83 8.21 11.27 13.38
N GLY A 84 7.45 12.16 12.79
CA GLY A 84 8.02 13.18 11.88
C GLY A 84 8.39 12.61 10.52
N LYS A 85 7.81 11.49 10.13
CA LYS A 85 8.12 10.88 8.83
C LYS A 85 6.91 10.99 7.91
N PHE A 86 7.20 11.11 6.61
CA PHE A 86 6.13 11.08 5.61
C PHE A 86 5.50 9.68 5.61
N PRO A 87 4.17 9.60 5.67
CA PRO A 87 3.50 8.29 5.70
C PRO A 87 3.60 7.56 4.37
N LEU A 88 4.57 6.67 4.27
CA LEU A 88 4.79 5.83 3.10
C LEU A 88 4.41 4.39 3.46
N PHE A 89 3.45 3.84 2.71
CA PHE A 89 3.00 2.46 2.92
C PHE A 89 3.62 1.56 1.86
N VAL A 90 4.01 0.36 2.27
CA VAL A 90 4.61 -0.62 1.35
C VAL A 90 3.83 -1.91 1.42
N CYS A 91 3.47 -2.45 0.26
CA CYS A 91 2.68 -3.68 0.17
C CYS A 91 2.96 -4.38 -1.17
N GLY A 92 2.26 -5.48 -1.41
CA GLY A 92 2.35 -6.15 -2.70
C GLY A 92 1.70 -5.31 -3.80
N SER A 93 2.25 -5.39 -5.00
CA SER A 93 1.77 -4.56 -6.11
C SER A 93 0.30 -4.83 -6.45
N GLU A 94 -0.17 -6.06 -6.23
CA GLU A 94 -1.54 -6.43 -6.57
C GLU A 94 -2.58 -5.67 -5.76
N ILE A 95 -2.22 -5.21 -4.56
CA ILE A 95 -3.18 -4.53 -3.69
C ILE A 95 -2.86 -3.06 -3.50
N ARG A 96 -1.80 -2.55 -4.13
CA ARG A 96 -1.35 -1.17 -3.93
C ARG A 96 -2.48 -0.15 -4.18
N SER A 97 -3.15 -0.25 -5.31
CA SER A 97 -4.20 0.72 -5.64
C SER A 97 -5.40 0.58 -4.71
N SER A 98 -5.70 -0.63 -4.25
CA SER A 98 -6.81 -0.83 -3.32
C SER A 98 -6.52 -0.19 -1.97
N ILE A 99 -5.29 -0.34 -1.48
CA ILE A 99 -4.87 0.29 -0.23
C ILE A 99 -4.92 1.81 -0.36
N ALA A 100 -4.39 2.33 -1.47
CA ALA A 100 -4.41 3.78 -1.70
C ALA A 100 -5.84 4.32 -1.72
N GLU A 101 -6.76 3.58 -2.33
CA GLU A 101 -8.15 4.00 -2.37
C GLU A 101 -8.77 4.07 -0.99
N ILE A 102 -8.51 3.06 -0.17
CA ILE A 102 -9.08 3.04 1.18
C ILE A 102 -8.59 4.24 1.99
N ILE A 103 -7.30 4.54 1.93
CA ILE A 103 -6.75 5.66 2.68
C ILE A 103 -7.25 6.99 2.12
N SER A 104 -7.36 7.11 0.81
CA SER A 104 -7.72 8.38 0.16
C SER A 104 -9.12 8.85 0.48
N ARG A 105 -9.96 7.99 1.03
CA ARG A 105 -11.30 8.40 1.43
C ARG A 105 -11.30 9.31 2.66
N GLU A 106 -10.21 9.31 3.42
CA GLU A 106 -10.12 10.15 4.61
C GLU A 106 -8.92 11.09 4.59
N ILE A 107 -7.88 10.76 3.83
CA ILE A 107 -6.62 11.50 3.86
C ILE A 107 -6.28 11.94 2.44
N SER A 108 -5.86 13.19 2.31
CA SER A 108 -5.46 13.74 1.01
C SER A 108 -4.36 12.88 0.38
N THR A 109 -4.47 12.63 -0.93
CA THR A 109 -3.49 11.85 -1.66
C THR A 109 -2.11 12.50 -1.68
N ARG A 110 -2.03 13.78 -1.29
CA ARG A 110 -0.74 14.47 -1.16
C ARG A 110 -0.06 14.19 0.15
N SER A 111 -0.79 13.63 1.12
CA SER A 111 -0.29 13.45 2.48
C SER A 111 0.25 12.06 2.75
N PHE A 112 0.15 11.16 1.80
CA PHE A 112 0.63 9.79 1.95
C PHE A 112 0.99 9.23 0.59
N ALA A 113 1.66 8.10 0.59
CA ALA A 113 1.93 7.36 -0.64
C ALA A 113 1.87 5.88 -0.36
N VAL A 114 1.53 5.09 -1.38
CA VAL A 114 1.54 3.64 -1.30
C VAL A 114 2.40 3.14 -2.46
N VAL A 115 3.45 2.39 -2.12
CA VAL A 115 4.34 1.82 -3.13
C VAL A 115 4.40 0.31 -2.94
N ALA A 116 4.77 -0.38 -4.00
CA ALA A 116 4.92 -1.82 -3.95
C ALA A 116 6.34 -2.20 -3.54
N TYR A 117 6.49 -3.40 -2.96
CA TYR A 117 7.81 -3.92 -2.63
C TYR A 117 8.74 -3.87 -3.84
N GLU A 118 8.20 -4.17 -5.01
CA GLU A 118 8.97 -4.21 -6.25
C GLU A 118 9.47 -2.85 -6.68
N GLU A 119 8.94 -1.78 -6.09
CA GLU A 119 9.34 -0.41 -6.39
C GLU A 119 10.43 0.12 -5.47
N ILE A 120 10.87 -0.69 -4.50
CA ILE A 120 11.95 -0.30 -3.61
C ILE A 120 13.28 -0.74 -4.23
N PRO A 121 14.20 0.21 -4.52
CA PRO A 121 15.50 -0.17 -5.07
C PRO A 121 16.27 -1.04 -4.09
N ARG A 122 17.00 -2.01 -4.61
CA ARG A 122 17.75 -2.96 -3.76
C ARG A 122 18.85 -2.30 -2.94
N ASP A 123 19.40 -1.20 -3.45
CA ASP A 123 20.47 -0.49 -2.75
C ASP A 123 19.95 0.57 -1.79
N ALA A 124 18.65 0.74 -1.69
CA ALA A 124 18.07 1.68 -0.74
C ALA A 124 18.13 1.10 0.67
N LYS A 125 18.40 1.96 1.64
CA LYS A 125 18.28 1.57 3.04
C LYS A 125 16.81 1.63 3.40
N PHE A 126 16.29 0.55 3.98
CA PHE A 126 14.87 0.43 4.26
C PHE A 126 14.64 0.21 5.76
N VAL A 127 13.81 1.04 6.35
CA VAL A 127 13.46 0.94 7.76
C VAL A 127 11.95 0.76 7.90
N GLU A 128 11.56 -0.35 8.48
CA GLU A 128 10.16 -0.59 8.81
C GLU A 128 9.85 0.14 10.10
N MET A 129 9.16 1.29 10.01
CA MET A 129 8.84 2.09 11.17
C MET A 129 7.66 1.55 11.94
N THR A 130 6.68 1.04 11.23
CA THR A 130 5.50 0.46 11.84
C THR A 130 4.94 -0.60 10.92
N LYS A 131 4.16 -1.51 11.48
CA LYS A 131 3.57 -2.60 10.72
C LYS A 131 2.05 -2.47 10.78
N VAL A 132 1.40 -2.64 9.63
CA VAL A 132 -0.06 -2.66 9.56
C VAL A 132 -0.50 -4.11 9.71
N ILE A 133 -1.16 -4.43 10.82
CA ILE A 133 -1.57 -5.79 11.17
C ILE A 133 -3.03 -5.78 11.59
N LEU A 134 -3.71 -6.88 11.26
CA LEU A 134 -5.05 -7.12 11.81
C LEU A 134 -4.96 -8.29 12.78
N GLU A 135 -5.39 -8.05 14.01
CA GLU A 135 -5.35 -9.09 15.04
C GLU A 135 -6.44 -10.12 14.78
N PRO A 136 -6.09 -11.41 14.75
CA PRO A 136 -7.10 -12.45 14.45
C PRO A 136 -8.24 -12.49 15.45
N SER A 137 -7.98 -12.17 16.71
CA SER A 137 -9.01 -12.22 17.75
C SER A 137 -10.15 -11.26 17.47
N GLU A 138 -9.91 -10.18 16.74
CA GLU A 138 -10.93 -9.20 16.41
C GLU A 138 -11.93 -9.72 15.39
N VAL A 139 -11.52 -10.73 14.63
CA VAL A 139 -12.38 -11.33 13.62
C VAL A 139 -13.55 -12.06 14.26
N ASN A 140 -13.30 -12.64 15.43
CA ASN A 140 -14.25 -13.49 16.13
C ASN A 140 -14.99 -12.77 17.25
N ALA A 141 -14.72 -11.50 17.40
CA ALA A 141 -15.33 -10.71 18.46
C ALA A 141 -16.78 -10.37 18.15
#